data_7969908a13edb6bffde4ef50e8ab06c6
#
_entry.id   7969908a13edb6bffde4ef50e8ab06c6
#
_cell.length_a   1.000
_cell.length_b   1.000
_cell.length_c   1.000
_cell.angle_alpha   90.00
_cell.angle_beta   90.00
_cell.angle_gamma   90.00
#
_symmetry.space_group_name_H-M   'P 1'
#
loop_
_entity.id
_entity.type
_entity.pdbx_description
1 polymer ?
#
loop_
_entity_poly.entity_id
_entity_poly.type
_entity_poly.pdbx_seq_one_letter_code
_entity_poly.pdbx_strand_id
1 'polypeptide(L)'
;MVSFRFSPNPNLAHQINWMPWGEAAFAKAQEENKPVLLSISAVWCYWCHVMDETSYSDPDVARLIDQSFIAIRVDNDHRPDLNSRYNVGGWPTTAFLTGHGGLIGGATYLPPDQFLSMLSELCQAYEEDRAQLYDQARGLLRQRQDRAGRITAGPELDDALPDQVARSLAGAYDAINGGFGQEPKFPNGPILQYLVHLTRTTGEDFYRSMLVKSLDRMSCGPMYDSEEGGFFRNAGNADWSDPQREKLLEDNISLAQVYLDAYSILDRDDYRRVASQTVDYIVTSLFDSEIPGFRGSQGAHSDYFSLPVSSRMEQEVPAVDHYLYTHSNAQSVSLLLDAAWKLSRPELTGTALAVLDQLESTAQAGKLSHVYDASGAGDGLSFLMDWAGLLIALTDAHGYTGREHYLDRAKSVVKELVDRFYDETGGGFFDIEASTQPIGYLRLREKPLAENVSVAIGLLKLWQATRDDDYRQIAETTLSACAGTFHEYGAQSAGYGLAVSLLKNSPVEVTVEGRPEDPETSHMIQAAARLSCPNLVIKPVLVDETQLPAQAHVCLDTLCLPPVTDPDLLEGLVSEMSAPAASPFENVLDRLAEF
;
A
#
# COMPACT_ATOMS: atom_id res chain seq x y z
N MET A 1 11.22 2.38 -24.62
CA MET A 1 10.70 3.77 -24.52
C MET A 1 9.31 3.64 -23.93
N VAL A 2 9.08 4.14 -22.73
CA VAL A 2 7.74 4.10 -22.11
C VAL A 2 6.81 4.93 -22.99
N SER A 3 5.82 4.29 -23.60
CA SER A 3 4.82 4.96 -24.41
C SER A 3 3.92 5.76 -23.46
N PHE A 4 3.75 7.07 -23.72
CA PHE A 4 2.78 7.86 -22.99
C PHE A 4 1.38 7.28 -23.19
N ARG A 5 0.64 7.14 -22.11
CA ARG A 5 -0.74 6.65 -22.14
C ARG A 5 -1.68 7.84 -22.14
N PHE A 6 -2.53 7.89 -23.16
CA PHE A 6 -3.60 8.87 -23.32
C PHE A 6 -4.95 8.20 -23.12
N SER A 7 -6.00 9.03 -23.05
CA SER A 7 -7.37 8.50 -23.07
C SER A 7 -7.57 7.51 -24.22
N PRO A 8 -8.24 6.36 -23.99
CA PRO A 8 -8.62 5.45 -25.06
C PRO A 8 -9.65 6.05 -26.04
N ASN A 9 -10.36 7.10 -25.61
CA ASN A 9 -11.32 7.82 -26.46
C ASN A 9 -10.62 8.73 -27.48
N PRO A 10 -11.30 9.09 -28.59
CA PRO A 10 -10.72 10.00 -29.57
C PRO A 10 -10.28 11.34 -28.97
N ASN A 11 -9.00 11.67 -29.11
CA ASN A 11 -8.42 12.90 -28.58
C ASN A 11 -7.22 13.36 -29.41
N LEU A 12 -6.79 14.60 -29.23
CA LEU A 12 -5.64 15.21 -29.89
C LEU A 12 -4.47 15.52 -28.94
N ALA A 13 -4.55 15.11 -27.69
CA ALA A 13 -3.53 15.37 -26.67
C ALA A 13 -2.13 14.87 -27.07
N HIS A 14 -2.08 13.83 -27.91
CA HIS A 14 -0.85 13.26 -28.48
C HIS A 14 -0.12 14.20 -29.46
N GLN A 15 -0.76 15.27 -29.92
CA GLN A 15 -0.16 16.27 -30.82
C GLN A 15 0.75 17.25 -30.10
N ILE A 16 0.63 17.40 -28.78
CA ILE A 16 1.57 18.17 -27.97
C ILE A 16 2.92 17.44 -27.95
N ASN A 17 4.02 18.19 -28.05
CA ASN A 17 5.39 17.65 -28.08
C ASN A 17 5.86 17.19 -26.70
N TRP A 18 5.23 16.13 -26.18
CA TRP A 18 5.56 15.57 -24.88
C TRP A 18 6.95 14.94 -24.83
N MET A 19 7.69 15.22 -23.76
CA MET A 19 8.97 14.61 -23.45
C MET A 19 8.86 13.75 -22.17
N PRO A 20 9.68 12.70 -22.03
CA PRO A 20 9.83 12.03 -20.76
C PRO A 20 10.56 12.92 -19.74
N TRP A 21 10.32 12.68 -18.45
CA TRP A 21 11.14 13.27 -17.40
C TRP A 21 12.59 12.83 -17.53
N GLY A 22 13.51 13.76 -17.63
CA GLY A 22 14.94 13.46 -17.77
C GLY A 22 15.77 14.68 -18.16
N GLU A 23 17.10 14.50 -18.16
CA GLU A 23 18.06 15.57 -18.44
C GLU A 23 17.80 16.29 -19.77
N ALA A 24 17.42 15.56 -20.82
CA ALA A 24 17.17 16.16 -22.12
C ALA A 24 16.06 17.22 -22.09
N ALA A 25 14.96 16.97 -21.37
CA ALA A 25 13.85 17.92 -21.25
C ALA A 25 14.28 19.18 -20.48
N PHE A 26 15.00 19.02 -19.36
CA PHE A 26 15.46 20.15 -18.57
C PHE A 26 16.61 20.92 -19.19
N ALA A 27 17.52 20.27 -19.92
CA ALA A 27 18.53 20.95 -20.73
C ALA A 27 17.88 21.83 -21.81
N LYS A 28 16.87 21.30 -22.52
CA LYS A 28 16.08 22.03 -23.50
C LYS A 28 15.35 23.22 -22.87
N ALA A 29 14.76 23.05 -21.67
CA ALA A 29 14.08 24.12 -20.95
C ALA A 29 15.04 25.28 -20.59
N GLN A 30 16.28 24.96 -20.23
CA GLN A 30 17.32 25.94 -19.93
C GLN A 30 17.84 26.61 -21.20
N GLU A 31 18.08 25.85 -22.27
CA GLU A 31 18.57 26.37 -23.56
C GLU A 31 17.57 27.32 -24.20
N GLU A 32 16.28 26.91 -24.26
CA GLU A 32 15.19 27.71 -24.84
C GLU A 32 14.64 28.77 -23.85
N ASN A 33 15.12 28.71 -22.59
CA ASN A 33 14.70 29.63 -21.52
C ASN A 33 13.19 29.61 -21.27
N LYS A 34 12.59 28.41 -21.29
CA LYS A 34 11.17 28.16 -21.11
C LYS A 34 10.88 27.50 -19.75
N PRO A 35 9.70 27.74 -19.17
CA PRO A 35 9.21 26.94 -18.05
C PRO A 35 8.86 25.53 -18.52
N VAL A 36 8.82 24.57 -17.56
CA VAL A 36 8.37 23.21 -17.80
C VAL A 36 6.92 23.10 -17.40
N LEU A 37 6.11 22.47 -18.25
CA LEU A 37 4.77 21.99 -17.94
C LEU A 37 4.87 20.49 -17.70
N LEU A 38 4.62 20.04 -16.45
CA LEU A 38 4.64 18.64 -16.05
C LEU A 38 3.20 18.15 -15.89
N SER A 39 2.75 17.26 -16.78
CA SER A 39 1.49 16.54 -16.64
C SER A 39 1.71 15.22 -15.92
N ILE A 40 1.04 15.03 -14.76
CA ILE A 40 0.99 13.77 -14.02
C ILE A 40 -0.41 13.21 -14.21
N SER A 41 -0.49 12.05 -14.86
CA SER A 41 -1.71 11.36 -15.24
C SER A 41 -1.70 9.94 -14.71
N ALA A 42 -2.84 9.24 -14.72
CA ALA A 42 -2.93 7.82 -14.46
C ALA A 42 -3.90 7.17 -15.46
N VAL A 43 -3.61 5.94 -15.87
CA VAL A 43 -4.39 5.24 -16.90
C VAL A 43 -5.84 4.97 -16.48
N TRP A 44 -6.07 4.79 -15.21
CA TRP A 44 -7.40 4.55 -14.63
C TRP A 44 -8.20 5.82 -14.38
N CYS A 45 -7.57 7.01 -14.40
CA CYS A 45 -8.12 8.25 -13.91
C CYS A 45 -9.11 8.87 -14.92
N TYR A 46 -10.40 8.85 -14.59
CA TYR A 46 -11.46 9.44 -15.43
C TYR A 46 -11.19 10.91 -15.81
N TRP A 47 -10.86 11.75 -14.83
CA TRP A 47 -10.60 13.18 -15.10
C TRP A 47 -9.32 13.42 -15.91
N CYS A 48 -8.37 12.49 -15.89
CA CYS A 48 -7.20 12.53 -16.77
C CYS A 48 -7.60 12.28 -18.23
N HIS A 49 -8.53 11.34 -18.46
CA HIS A 49 -9.10 11.11 -19.79
C HIS A 49 -9.88 12.33 -20.29
N VAL A 50 -10.73 12.93 -19.42
CA VAL A 50 -11.45 14.17 -19.77
C VAL A 50 -10.47 15.30 -20.11
N MET A 51 -9.35 15.44 -19.39
CA MET A 51 -8.33 16.44 -19.70
C MET A 51 -7.68 16.21 -21.07
N ASP A 52 -7.41 14.95 -21.43
CA ASP A 52 -6.87 14.58 -22.75
C ASP A 52 -7.88 14.87 -23.87
N GLU A 53 -9.16 14.56 -23.65
CA GLU A 53 -10.23 14.71 -24.63
C GLU A 53 -10.65 16.17 -24.84
N THR A 54 -10.41 17.03 -23.84
CA THR A 54 -10.84 18.44 -23.85
C THR A 54 -9.65 19.41 -23.89
N SER A 55 -9.05 19.70 -22.78
CA SER A 55 -8.09 20.81 -22.62
C SER A 55 -6.78 20.57 -23.38
N TYR A 56 -6.21 19.34 -23.33
CA TYR A 56 -5.03 19.01 -24.12
C TYR A 56 -5.35 18.76 -25.61
N SER A 57 -6.62 18.60 -25.97
CA SER A 57 -7.07 18.48 -27.36
C SER A 57 -7.49 19.82 -27.97
N ASP A 58 -7.55 20.90 -27.20
CA ASP A 58 -7.84 22.23 -27.70
C ASP A 58 -6.65 22.76 -28.51
N PRO A 59 -6.86 23.22 -29.78
CA PRO A 59 -5.77 23.65 -30.67
C PRO A 59 -5.01 24.89 -30.14
N ASP A 60 -5.69 25.81 -29.45
CA ASP A 60 -5.05 27.02 -28.93
C ASP A 60 -4.21 26.69 -27.68
N VAL A 61 -4.70 25.81 -26.82
CA VAL A 61 -3.96 25.27 -25.67
C VAL A 61 -2.71 24.52 -26.17
N ALA A 62 -2.88 23.56 -27.09
CA ALA A 62 -1.76 22.76 -27.60
C ALA A 62 -0.69 23.65 -28.26
N ARG A 63 -1.09 24.63 -29.05
CA ARG A 63 -0.18 25.60 -29.69
C ARG A 63 0.59 26.42 -28.64
N LEU A 64 -0.09 26.94 -27.62
CA LEU A 64 0.56 27.74 -26.55
C LEU A 64 1.53 26.90 -25.73
N ILE A 65 1.18 25.65 -25.42
CA ILE A 65 2.08 24.72 -24.74
C ILE A 65 3.37 24.53 -25.55
N ASP A 66 3.26 24.16 -26.84
CA ASP A 66 4.43 23.89 -27.68
C ASP A 66 5.31 25.14 -27.91
N GLN A 67 4.70 26.33 -27.95
CA GLN A 67 5.43 27.58 -28.16
C GLN A 67 6.16 28.04 -26.91
N SER A 68 5.55 27.91 -25.73
CA SER A 68 5.98 28.61 -24.52
C SER A 68 6.49 27.70 -23.40
N PHE A 69 6.31 26.39 -23.49
CA PHE A 69 6.70 25.44 -22.46
C PHE A 69 7.54 24.30 -23.04
N ILE A 70 8.26 23.61 -22.17
CA ILE A 70 8.72 22.25 -22.42
C ILE A 70 7.75 21.31 -21.72
N ALA A 71 6.97 20.58 -22.52
CA ALA A 71 5.94 19.70 -22.01
C ALA A 71 6.53 18.35 -21.62
N ILE A 72 6.35 17.96 -20.36
CA ILE A 72 6.73 16.65 -19.80
C ILE A 72 5.47 15.94 -19.38
N ARG A 73 5.33 14.65 -19.73
CA ARG A 73 4.24 13.81 -19.26
C ARG A 73 4.79 12.59 -18.54
N VAL A 74 4.19 12.26 -17.40
CA VAL A 74 4.51 11.08 -16.61
C VAL A 74 3.23 10.37 -16.15
N ASP A 75 3.34 9.08 -15.97
CA ASP A 75 2.29 8.29 -15.35
C ASP A 75 2.55 8.21 -13.85
N ASN A 76 1.52 8.44 -13.04
CA ASN A 76 1.58 8.40 -11.58
C ASN A 76 2.07 7.04 -11.08
N ASP A 77 1.51 5.96 -11.65
CA ASP A 77 1.79 4.61 -11.19
C ASP A 77 3.19 4.14 -11.60
N HIS A 78 3.77 4.74 -12.66
CA HIS A 78 5.16 4.48 -13.05
C HIS A 78 6.17 5.34 -12.28
N ARG A 79 5.76 6.53 -11.82
CA ARG A 79 6.64 7.51 -11.19
C ARG A 79 6.04 8.07 -9.90
N PRO A 80 5.84 7.21 -8.88
CA PRO A 80 5.33 7.63 -7.57
C PRO A 80 6.26 8.67 -6.91
N ASP A 81 7.55 8.62 -7.20
CA ASP A 81 8.56 9.59 -6.75
C ASP A 81 8.29 11.02 -7.27
N LEU A 82 7.85 11.16 -8.51
CA LEU A 82 7.48 12.45 -9.08
C LEU A 82 6.10 12.91 -8.58
N ASN A 83 5.15 11.97 -8.50
CA ASN A 83 3.84 12.27 -7.96
C ASN A 83 3.93 12.80 -6.52
N SER A 84 4.67 12.16 -5.63
CA SER A 84 4.84 12.61 -4.24
C SER A 84 5.42 14.02 -4.12
N ARG A 85 6.17 14.48 -5.13
CA ARG A 85 6.88 15.76 -5.12
C ARG A 85 6.14 16.89 -5.82
N TYR A 86 5.35 16.58 -6.85
CA TYR A 86 4.77 17.58 -7.75
C TYR A 86 3.26 17.55 -7.87
N ASN A 87 2.58 16.57 -7.26
CA ASN A 87 1.12 16.54 -7.22
C ASN A 87 0.58 17.75 -6.43
N VAL A 88 -0.41 18.43 -7.00
CA VAL A 88 -0.99 19.65 -6.44
C VAL A 88 -2.38 19.45 -5.85
N GLY A 89 -2.72 18.21 -5.48
CA GLY A 89 -3.96 17.90 -4.76
C GLY A 89 -4.90 16.93 -5.46
N GLY A 90 -4.47 16.28 -6.55
CA GLY A 90 -5.28 15.27 -7.24
C GLY A 90 -4.83 15.00 -8.67
N TRP A 91 -5.58 14.17 -9.38
CA TRP A 91 -5.33 13.84 -10.77
C TRP A 91 -6.49 14.28 -11.67
N PRO A 92 -6.17 14.77 -12.90
CA PRO A 92 -4.82 15.04 -13.39
C PRO A 92 -4.15 16.15 -12.60
N THR A 93 -2.83 16.13 -12.49
CA THR A 93 -2.05 17.30 -12.08
C THR A 93 -1.33 17.88 -13.28
N THR A 94 -1.45 19.19 -13.48
CA THR A 94 -0.56 19.98 -14.33
C THR A 94 0.27 20.91 -13.44
N ALA A 95 1.55 20.57 -13.24
CA ALA A 95 2.48 21.38 -12.46
C ALA A 95 3.37 22.22 -13.38
N PHE A 96 3.62 23.47 -12.99
CA PHE A 96 4.52 24.37 -13.69
C PHE A 96 5.82 24.47 -12.93
N LEU A 97 6.94 24.26 -13.64
CA LEU A 97 8.26 24.21 -13.03
C LEU A 97 9.21 25.23 -13.70
N THR A 98 10.19 25.67 -12.92
CA THR A 98 11.34 26.38 -13.49
C THR A 98 12.16 25.44 -14.38
N GLY A 99 13.02 25.96 -15.25
CA GLY A 99 13.97 25.16 -16.04
C GLY A 99 14.96 24.32 -15.22
N HIS A 100 14.95 24.45 -13.89
CA HIS A 100 15.71 23.62 -12.94
C HIS A 100 14.82 22.66 -12.12
N GLY A 101 13.52 22.56 -12.44
CA GLY A 101 12.59 21.66 -11.78
C GLY A 101 12.04 22.14 -10.43
N GLY A 102 12.16 23.41 -10.09
CA GLY A 102 11.50 24.00 -8.92
C GLY A 102 10.03 24.27 -9.21
N LEU A 103 9.10 23.89 -8.32
CA LEU A 103 7.67 24.09 -8.47
C LEU A 103 7.31 25.59 -8.40
N ILE A 104 6.63 26.09 -9.43
CA ILE A 104 6.07 27.45 -9.50
C ILE A 104 4.63 27.46 -9.03
N GLY A 105 3.84 26.48 -9.47
CA GLY A 105 2.42 26.32 -9.19
C GLY A 105 1.84 25.18 -9.98
N GLY A 106 0.51 25.05 -9.97
CA GLY A 106 -0.16 24.00 -10.74
C GLY A 106 -1.67 24.01 -10.50
N ALA A 107 -2.35 23.14 -11.23
CA ALA A 107 -3.78 22.90 -11.10
C ALA A 107 -4.10 21.42 -11.36
N THR A 108 -5.27 21.00 -10.88
CA THR A 108 -5.91 19.76 -11.31
C THR A 108 -6.67 20.00 -12.63
N TYR A 109 -7.72 19.24 -12.92
CA TYR A 109 -8.49 19.45 -14.13
C TYR A 109 -9.01 20.91 -14.26
N LEU A 110 -8.78 21.52 -15.41
CA LEU A 110 -9.35 22.80 -15.82
C LEU A 110 -9.96 22.67 -17.22
N PRO A 111 -11.17 23.22 -17.46
CA PRO A 111 -11.72 23.33 -18.82
C PRO A 111 -10.82 24.15 -19.77
N PRO A 112 -10.91 23.96 -21.10
CA PRO A 112 -10.00 24.57 -22.07
C PRO A 112 -9.81 26.08 -21.91
N ASP A 113 -10.90 26.85 -21.77
CA ASP A 113 -10.83 28.32 -21.65
C ASP A 113 -10.08 28.77 -20.40
N GLN A 114 -10.36 28.11 -19.26
CA GLN A 114 -9.69 28.43 -17.99
C GLN A 114 -8.21 28.01 -18.04
N PHE A 115 -7.92 26.88 -18.66
CA PHE A 115 -6.56 26.39 -18.81
C PHE A 115 -5.74 27.31 -19.74
N LEU A 116 -6.30 27.75 -20.86
CA LEU A 116 -5.67 28.73 -21.76
C LEU A 116 -5.38 30.07 -21.07
N SER A 117 -6.30 30.57 -20.24
CA SER A 117 -6.08 31.78 -19.42
C SER A 117 -4.92 31.59 -18.46
N MET A 118 -4.89 30.48 -17.72
CA MET A 118 -3.82 30.17 -16.78
C MET A 118 -2.45 30.06 -17.46
N LEU A 119 -2.39 29.38 -18.61
CA LEU A 119 -1.15 29.27 -19.40
C LEU A 119 -0.65 30.65 -19.86
N SER A 120 -1.56 31.51 -20.33
CA SER A 120 -1.24 32.85 -20.80
C SER A 120 -0.72 33.76 -19.68
N GLU A 121 -1.38 33.72 -18.51
CA GLU A 121 -0.94 34.45 -17.31
C GLU A 121 0.45 34.00 -16.83
N LEU A 122 0.71 32.69 -16.87
CA LEU A 122 2.01 32.15 -16.50
C LEU A 122 3.10 32.54 -17.50
N CYS A 123 2.81 32.53 -18.80
CA CYS A 123 3.76 33.01 -19.82
C CYS A 123 4.13 34.48 -19.56
N GLN A 124 3.15 35.33 -19.32
CA GLN A 124 3.39 36.75 -19.03
C GLN A 124 4.22 36.90 -17.75
N ALA A 125 3.86 36.21 -16.65
CA ALA A 125 4.62 36.28 -15.41
C ALA A 125 6.06 35.75 -15.56
N TYR A 126 6.26 34.72 -16.39
CA TYR A 126 7.59 34.18 -16.65
C TYR A 126 8.49 35.13 -17.47
N GLU A 127 7.89 35.94 -18.35
CA GLU A 127 8.60 36.98 -19.10
C GLU A 127 8.91 38.21 -18.25
N GLU A 128 7.94 38.70 -17.48
CA GLU A 128 8.01 39.95 -16.73
C GLU A 128 8.73 39.83 -15.37
N ASP A 129 8.43 38.75 -14.62
CA ASP A 129 8.81 38.59 -13.21
C ASP A 129 9.49 37.24 -12.90
N ARG A 130 10.27 36.69 -13.84
CA ARG A 130 10.95 35.40 -13.68
C ARG A 130 11.73 35.28 -12.35
N ALA A 131 12.41 36.34 -11.93
CA ALA A 131 13.20 36.32 -10.69
C ALA A 131 12.31 36.01 -9.48
N GLN A 132 11.09 36.57 -9.41
CA GLN A 132 10.14 36.34 -8.36
C GLN A 132 9.63 34.91 -8.37
N LEU A 133 9.31 34.35 -9.54
CA LEU A 133 8.88 32.94 -9.68
C LEU A 133 9.98 31.98 -9.20
N TYR A 134 11.23 32.25 -9.53
CA TYR A 134 12.36 31.46 -9.06
C TYR A 134 12.59 31.59 -7.54
N ASP A 135 12.34 32.76 -6.96
CA ASP A 135 12.41 32.97 -5.51
C ASP A 135 11.30 32.22 -4.78
N GLN A 136 10.07 32.20 -5.30
CA GLN A 136 8.96 31.40 -4.78
C GLN A 136 9.30 29.91 -4.83
N ALA A 137 9.78 29.41 -5.98
CA ALA A 137 10.16 28.01 -6.15
C ALA A 137 11.28 27.59 -5.15
N ARG A 138 12.26 28.49 -4.91
CA ARG A 138 13.28 28.27 -3.88
C ARG A 138 12.70 28.25 -2.47
N GLY A 139 11.72 29.10 -2.20
CA GLY A 139 11.00 29.14 -0.92
C GLY A 139 10.28 27.81 -0.63
N LEU A 140 9.54 27.29 -1.61
CA LEU A 140 8.87 25.99 -1.50
C LEU A 140 9.85 24.83 -1.28
N LEU A 141 10.98 24.83 -2.00
CA LEU A 141 12.01 23.81 -1.81
C LEU A 141 12.59 23.87 -0.38
N ARG A 142 12.88 25.05 0.16
CA ARG A 142 13.37 25.19 1.54
C ARG A 142 12.37 24.65 2.56
N GLN A 143 11.10 25.00 2.44
CA GLN A 143 10.05 24.47 3.33
C GLN A 143 10.00 22.93 3.30
N ARG A 144 10.15 22.34 2.12
CA ARG A 144 10.20 20.90 1.96
C ARG A 144 11.46 20.28 2.58
N GLN A 145 12.61 20.92 2.41
CA GLN A 145 13.88 20.53 3.05
C GLN A 145 13.79 20.59 4.58
N ASP A 146 13.22 21.66 5.13
CA ASP A 146 13.03 21.84 6.56
C ASP A 146 12.11 20.76 7.14
N ARG A 147 11.05 20.39 6.40
CA ARG A 147 10.16 19.30 6.79
C ARG A 147 10.88 17.96 6.78
N ALA A 148 11.56 17.62 5.69
CA ALA A 148 12.32 16.37 5.57
C ALA A 148 13.42 16.26 6.64
N GLY A 149 14.10 17.36 6.98
CA GLY A 149 15.13 17.41 8.01
C GLY A 149 14.64 17.19 9.44
N ARG A 150 13.30 17.23 9.69
CA ARG A 150 12.73 16.92 11.01
C ARG A 150 12.56 15.42 11.26
N ILE A 151 12.62 14.60 10.21
CA ILE A 151 12.52 13.14 10.31
C ILE A 151 13.94 12.60 10.57
N THR A 152 14.27 12.47 11.84
CA THR A 152 15.59 12.03 12.30
C THR A 152 15.46 11.24 13.58
N ALA A 153 16.44 10.37 13.88
CA ALA A 153 16.47 9.55 15.07
C ALA A 153 16.09 10.38 16.31
N GLY A 154 15.00 9.98 16.91
CA GLY A 154 14.37 10.65 18.05
C GLY A 154 14.69 9.95 19.38
N PRO A 155 14.04 10.40 20.45
CA PRO A 155 14.09 9.71 21.73
C PRO A 155 13.45 8.32 21.65
N GLU A 156 13.59 7.55 22.70
CA GLU A 156 12.86 6.29 22.88
C GLU A 156 11.37 6.45 22.62
N LEU A 157 10.77 5.46 21.96
CA LEU A 157 9.34 5.50 21.61
C LEU A 157 8.49 5.47 22.88
N ASP A 158 7.65 6.49 23.05
CA ASP A 158 6.69 6.60 24.15
C ASP A 158 5.62 5.50 24.04
N ASP A 159 5.33 4.80 25.12
CA ASP A 159 4.29 3.77 25.18
C ASP A 159 2.89 4.33 24.92
N ALA A 160 2.70 5.63 25.12
CA ALA A 160 1.44 6.32 24.83
C ALA A 160 1.23 6.66 23.31
N LEU A 161 2.21 6.39 22.43
CA LEU A 161 2.11 6.71 21.01
C LEU A 161 0.92 6.02 20.32
N PRO A 162 0.67 4.71 20.49
CA PRO A 162 -0.51 4.07 19.90
C PRO A 162 -1.82 4.75 20.35
N ASP A 163 -1.95 5.11 21.62
CA ASP A 163 -3.14 5.81 22.14
C ASP A 163 -3.29 7.21 21.56
N GLN A 164 -2.19 7.92 21.28
CA GLN A 164 -2.24 9.23 20.64
C GLN A 164 -2.79 9.11 19.21
N VAL A 165 -2.32 8.11 18.46
CA VAL A 165 -2.83 7.81 17.11
C VAL A 165 -4.32 7.41 17.17
N ALA A 166 -4.70 6.53 18.11
CA ALA A 166 -6.10 6.11 18.30
C ALA A 166 -7.03 7.31 18.59
N ARG A 167 -6.60 8.27 19.42
CA ARG A 167 -7.36 9.51 19.66
C ARG A 167 -7.47 10.37 18.39
N SER A 168 -6.43 10.45 17.57
CA SER A 168 -6.47 11.17 16.29
C SER A 168 -7.49 10.54 15.33
N LEU A 169 -7.56 9.21 15.28
CA LEU A 169 -8.59 8.49 14.52
C LEU A 169 -9.98 8.84 15.00
N ALA A 170 -10.22 8.75 16.30
CA ALA A 170 -11.52 9.06 16.89
C ALA A 170 -12.00 10.49 16.54
N GLY A 171 -11.07 11.46 16.49
CA GLY A 171 -11.36 12.85 16.11
C GLY A 171 -11.67 13.05 14.63
N ALA A 172 -11.22 12.17 13.76
CA ALA A 172 -11.42 12.24 12.30
C ALA A 172 -12.60 11.38 11.80
N TYR A 173 -13.21 10.58 12.67
CA TYR A 173 -14.26 9.64 12.31
C TYR A 173 -15.58 10.32 11.95
N ASP A 174 -16.18 9.92 10.83
CA ASP A 174 -17.53 10.32 10.45
C ASP A 174 -18.58 9.48 11.20
N ALA A 175 -19.09 10.01 12.30
CA ALA A 175 -20.06 9.31 13.13
C ALA A 175 -21.43 9.12 12.45
N ILE A 176 -21.75 9.88 11.39
CA ILE A 176 -23.02 9.79 10.66
C ILE A 176 -22.95 8.69 9.60
N ASN A 177 -21.94 8.73 8.74
CA ASN A 177 -21.86 7.87 7.56
C ASN A 177 -20.85 6.72 7.71
N GLY A 178 -20.06 6.70 8.79
CA GLY A 178 -18.92 5.79 8.94
C GLY A 178 -17.73 6.18 8.06
N GLY A 179 -16.56 5.62 8.33
CA GLY A 179 -15.32 5.94 7.62
C GLY A 179 -14.70 7.27 8.04
N PHE A 180 -13.76 7.77 7.24
CA PHE A 180 -12.91 8.91 7.55
C PHE A 180 -12.88 9.90 6.38
N GLY A 181 -12.75 11.19 6.70
CA GLY A 181 -12.79 12.27 5.71
C GLY A 181 -14.21 12.66 5.31
N GLN A 182 -14.31 13.55 4.33
CA GLN A 182 -15.59 14.09 3.86
C GLN A 182 -15.78 13.81 2.37
N GLU A 183 -15.61 14.78 1.48
CA GLU A 183 -15.84 14.69 0.05
C GLU A 183 -14.59 15.12 -0.73
N PRO A 184 -14.08 14.28 -1.61
CA PRO A 184 -14.41 12.88 -1.87
C PRO A 184 -14.01 11.96 -0.71
N LYS A 185 -14.77 10.86 -0.50
CA LYS A 185 -14.57 9.94 0.61
C LYS A 185 -13.86 8.67 0.17
N PHE A 186 -12.72 8.37 0.80
CA PHE A 186 -11.88 7.23 0.49
C PHE A 186 -12.05 6.10 1.51
N PRO A 187 -11.88 4.82 1.09
CA PRO A 187 -11.96 3.67 1.99
C PRO A 187 -10.93 3.70 3.13
N ASN A 188 -9.71 4.19 2.87
CA ASN A 188 -8.63 4.30 3.85
C ASN A 188 -8.28 2.96 4.54
N GLY A 189 -7.91 1.95 3.76
CA GLY A 189 -7.59 0.61 4.27
C GLY A 189 -6.64 0.56 5.46
N PRO A 190 -5.49 1.28 5.48
CA PRO A 190 -4.59 1.31 6.63
C PRO A 190 -5.23 1.81 7.94
N ILE A 191 -6.17 2.76 7.85
CA ILE A 191 -6.93 3.22 9.02
C ILE A 191 -7.86 2.11 9.54
N LEU A 192 -8.56 1.44 8.62
CA LEU A 192 -9.45 0.33 8.96
C LEU A 192 -8.65 -0.85 9.56
N GLN A 193 -7.47 -1.13 9.04
CA GLN A 193 -6.57 -2.15 9.59
C GLN A 193 -6.19 -1.84 11.04
N TYR A 194 -5.91 -0.58 11.34
CA TYR A 194 -5.63 -0.17 12.72
C TYR A 194 -6.88 -0.25 13.60
N LEU A 195 -8.08 0.04 13.09
CA LEU A 195 -9.33 -0.21 13.83
C LEU A 195 -9.58 -1.68 14.12
N VAL A 196 -9.24 -2.59 13.20
CA VAL A 196 -9.24 -4.05 13.45
C VAL A 196 -8.31 -4.36 14.62
N HIS A 197 -7.09 -3.83 14.59
CA HIS A 197 -6.10 -4.03 15.67
C HIS A 197 -6.62 -3.49 17.01
N LEU A 198 -7.13 -2.26 17.06
CA LEU A 198 -7.69 -1.67 18.28
C LEU A 198 -8.92 -2.44 18.81
N THR A 199 -9.81 -2.88 17.93
CA THR A 199 -10.97 -3.70 18.31
C THR A 199 -10.53 -4.99 18.98
N ARG A 200 -9.47 -5.61 18.45
CA ARG A 200 -8.90 -6.87 18.95
C ARG A 200 -8.16 -6.68 20.29
N THR A 201 -7.34 -5.62 20.40
CA THR A 201 -6.44 -5.42 21.54
C THR A 201 -7.12 -4.80 22.75
N THR A 202 -8.06 -3.87 22.54
CA THR A 202 -8.71 -3.16 23.63
C THR A 202 -10.03 -3.78 24.07
N GLY A 203 -10.71 -4.49 23.16
CA GLY A 203 -12.07 -5.01 23.40
C GLY A 203 -13.12 -3.92 23.54
N GLU A 204 -12.80 -2.64 23.25
CA GLU A 204 -13.71 -1.51 23.44
C GLU A 204 -14.79 -1.48 22.36
N ASP A 205 -16.06 -1.45 22.77
CA ASP A 205 -17.23 -1.31 21.88
C ASP A 205 -17.15 -0.06 20.98
N PHE A 206 -16.44 0.96 21.41
CA PHE A 206 -16.24 2.19 20.65
C PHE A 206 -15.52 1.91 19.31
N TYR A 207 -14.34 1.27 19.33
CA TYR A 207 -13.59 0.96 18.10
C TYR A 207 -14.31 -0.08 17.25
N ARG A 208 -14.92 -1.07 17.90
CA ARG A 208 -15.76 -2.06 17.22
C ARG A 208 -16.90 -1.40 16.45
N SER A 209 -17.59 -0.43 17.05
CA SER A 209 -18.70 0.28 16.42
C SER A 209 -18.25 1.13 15.23
N MET A 210 -17.07 1.78 15.33
CA MET A 210 -16.47 2.53 14.22
C MET A 210 -16.14 1.60 13.05
N LEU A 211 -15.50 0.46 13.32
CA LEU A 211 -15.13 -0.54 12.32
C LEU A 211 -16.37 -1.09 11.62
N VAL A 212 -17.32 -1.64 12.37
CA VAL A 212 -18.54 -2.25 11.85
C VAL A 212 -19.33 -1.26 10.99
N LYS A 213 -19.55 -0.04 11.48
CA LYS A 213 -20.30 0.96 10.72
C LYS A 213 -19.59 1.34 9.41
N SER A 214 -18.28 1.47 9.42
CA SER A 214 -17.50 1.79 8.21
C SER A 214 -17.59 0.67 7.18
N LEU A 215 -17.39 -0.58 7.60
CA LEU A 215 -17.43 -1.75 6.71
C LEU A 215 -18.85 -1.97 6.16
N ASP A 216 -19.89 -1.90 7.00
CA ASP A 216 -21.27 -2.08 6.56
C ASP A 216 -21.68 -1.03 5.54
N ARG A 217 -21.31 0.25 5.75
CA ARG A 217 -21.64 1.33 4.81
C ARG A 217 -20.97 1.17 3.45
N MET A 218 -19.73 0.70 3.41
CA MET A 218 -19.02 0.45 2.14
C MET A 218 -19.56 -0.77 1.43
N SER A 219 -19.74 -1.91 2.12
CA SER A 219 -20.14 -3.19 1.48
C SER A 219 -21.63 -3.28 1.13
N CYS A 220 -22.49 -2.53 1.83
CA CYS A 220 -23.92 -2.47 1.52
C CYS A 220 -24.29 -1.32 0.60
N GLY A 221 -23.34 -0.44 0.28
CA GLY A 221 -23.52 0.75 -0.54
C GLY A 221 -22.96 0.61 -1.96
N PRO A 222 -23.05 1.68 -2.76
CA PRO A 222 -22.59 1.69 -4.16
C PRO A 222 -21.06 1.65 -4.31
N MET A 223 -20.30 1.70 -3.22
CA MET A 223 -18.83 1.55 -3.24
C MET A 223 -18.38 0.12 -3.54
N TYR A 224 -19.25 -0.86 -3.33
CA TYR A 224 -18.97 -2.27 -3.58
C TYR A 224 -19.72 -2.75 -4.83
N ASP A 225 -19.01 -3.36 -5.75
CA ASP A 225 -19.63 -4.03 -6.89
C ASP A 225 -20.15 -5.40 -6.47
N SER A 226 -21.45 -5.48 -6.14
CA SER A 226 -22.08 -6.73 -5.69
C SER A 226 -22.23 -7.78 -6.80
N GLU A 227 -22.02 -7.41 -8.06
CA GLU A 227 -22.19 -8.30 -9.22
C GLU A 227 -20.92 -9.11 -9.52
N GLU A 228 -19.76 -8.45 -9.55
CA GLU A 228 -18.47 -9.06 -9.89
C GLU A 228 -17.46 -9.01 -8.74
N GLY A 229 -17.82 -8.40 -7.63
CA GLY A 229 -16.93 -8.19 -6.50
C GLY A 229 -15.99 -6.99 -6.68
N GLY A 230 -15.26 -6.69 -5.62
CA GLY A 230 -14.31 -5.59 -5.58
C GLY A 230 -14.94 -4.22 -5.27
N PHE A 231 -14.09 -3.30 -4.85
CA PHE A 231 -14.45 -1.95 -4.43
C PHE A 231 -14.01 -0.93 -5.46
N PHE A 232 -14.85 0.08 -5.64
CA PHE A 232 -14.50 1.28 -6.38
C PHE A 232 -13.57 2.17 -5.55
N ARG A 233 -12.81 3.02 -6.25
CA ARG A 233 -11.71 3.79 -5.67
C ARG A 233 -12.15 4.73 -4.54
N ASN A 234 -13.19 5.54 -4.74
CA ASN A 234 -13.73 6.47 -3.75
C ASN A 234 -15.16 6.86 -4.08
N ALA A 235 -15.87 7.38 -3.08
CA ALA A 235 -17.17 8.01 -3.27
C ALA A 235 -17.04 9.53 -3.48
N GLY A 236 -17.89 10.09 -4.35
CA GLY A 236 -17.99 11.52 -4.53
C GLY A 236 -18.55 12.23 -3.30
N ASN A 237 -19.48 11.56 -2.59
CA ASN A 237 -20.20 12.12 -1.45
C ASN A 237 -19.82 11.46 -0.11
N ALA A 238 -20.01 12.17 0.99
CA ALA A 238 -19.71 11.72 2.35
C ALA A 238 -20.52 10.49 2.80
N ASP A 239 -21.70 10.26 2.20
CA ASP A 239 -22.59 9.13 2.49
C ASP A 239 -22.26 7.85 1.70
N TRP A 240 -21.10 7.81 1.03
CA TRP A 240 -20.62 6.75 0.16
C TRP A 240 -21.36 6.61 -1.17
N SER A 241 -22.19 7.58 -1.55
CA SER A 241 -22.83 7.64 -2.87
C SER A 241 -21.91 8.23 -3.95
N ASP A 242 -22.30 8.09 -5.22
CA ASP A 242 -21.58 8.58 -6.40
C ASP A 242 -20.11 8.08 -6.49
N PRO A 243 -19.88 6.76 -6.55
CA PRO A 243 -18.53 6.23 -6.60
C PRO A 243 -17.82 6.55 -7.91
N GLN A 244 -16.55 6.90 -7.81
CA GLN A 244 -15.62 6.87 -8.94
C GLN A 244 -15.31 5.41 -9.25
N ARG A 245 -15.72 4.94 -10.43
CA ARG A 245 -15.86 3.51 -10.72
C ARG A 245 -14.59 2.83 -11.23
N GLU A 246 -13.44 3.41 -11.02
CA GLU A 246 -12.16 2.75 -11.14
C GLU A 246 -12.00 1.73 -10.00
N LYS A 247 -11.41 0.58 -10.30
CA LYS A 247 -11.02 -0.43 -9.30
C LYS A 247 -9.50 -0.57 -9.30
N LEU A 248 -8.84 -0.10 -8.25
CA LEU A 248 -7.40 -0.22 -8.09
C LEU A 248 -7.05 -1.51 -7.38
N LEU A 249 -6.01 -2.20 -7.83
CA LEU A 249 -5.52 -3.44 -7.20
C LEU A 249 -5.16 -3.19 -5.73
N GLU A 250 -4.40 -2.14 -5.44
CA GLU A 250 -3.93 -1.81 -4.10
C GLU A 250 -5.08 -1.57 -3.11
N ASP A 251 -6.10 -0.79 -3.51
CA ASP A 251 -7.29 -0.55 -2.69
C ASP A 251 -8.04 -1.87 -2.41
N ASN A 252 -8.19 -2.71 -3.44
CA ASN A 252 -8.91 -3.97 -3.31
C ASN A 252 -8.16 -5.01 -2.47
N ILE A 253 -6.82 -5.06 -2.56
CA ILE A 253 -5.99 -5.87 -1.66
C ILE A 253 -6.18 -5.42 -0.21
N SER A 254 -6.04 -4.13 0.04
CA SER A 254 -6.13 -3.57 1.39
C SER A 254 -7.50 -3.79 2.02
N LEU A 255 -8.59 -3.59 1.25
CA LEU A 255 -9.95 -3.82 1.73
C LEU A 255 -10.26 -5.31 1.91
N ALA A 256 -9.86 -6.18 0.98
CA ALA A 256 -10.03 -7.62 1.15
C ALA A 256 -9.36 -8.11 2.45
N GLN A 257 -8.14 -7.62 2.75
CA GLN A 257 -7.43 -7.94 3.99
C GLN A 257 -8.20 -7.45 5.22
N VAL A 258 -8.72 -6.22 5.19
CA VAL A 258 -9.53 -5.67 6.29
C VAL A 258 -10.78 -6.52 6.54
N TYR A 259 -11.51 -6.92 5.48
CA TYR A 259 -12.71 -7.76 5.63
C TYR A 259 -12.38 -9.17 6.10
N LEU A 260 -11.24 -9.78 5.69
CA LEU A 260 -10.74 -11.05 6.20
C LEU A 260 -10.43 -10.98 7.71
N ASP A 261 -9.75 -9.93 8.13
CA ASP A 261 -9.39 -9.75 9.53
C ASP A 261 -10.61 -9.41 10.39
N ALA A 262 -11.53 -8.58 9.88
CA ALA A 262 -12.79 -8.28 10.52
C ALA A 262 -13.69 -9.54 10.65
N TYR A 263 -13.71 -10.41 9.64
CA TYR A 263 -14.35 -11.72 9.75
C TYR A 263 -13.78 -12.54 10.91
N SER A 264 -12.45 -12.63 11.01
CA SER A 264 -11.78 -13.41 12.07
C SER A 264 -12.09 -12.93 13.49
N ILE A 265 -12.33 -11.60 13.69
CA ILE A 265 -12.58 -11.04 15.03
C ILE A 265 -14.07 -10.87 15.37
N LEU A 266 -14.95 -10.81 14.38
CA LEU A 266 -16.38 -10.52 14.56
C LEU A 266 -17.29 -11.70 14.19
N ASP A 267 -16.73 -12.75 13.59
CA ASP A 267 -17.42 -13.96 13.11
C ASP A 267 -18.66 -13.65 12.24
N ARG A 268 -18.49 -12.70 11.29
CA ARG A 268 -19.56 -12.25 10.40
C ARG A 268 -19.42 -12.84 9.01
N ASP A 269 -20.33 -13.73 8.63
CA ASP A 269 -20.35 -14.39 7.31
C ASP A 269 -20.49 -13.42 6.14
N ASP A 270 -21.15 -12.27 6.32
CA ASP A 270 -21.22 -11.24 5.27
C ASP A 270 -19.84 -10.61 5.00
N TYR A 271 -18.98 -10.43 6.00
CA TYR A 271 -17.61 -9.98 5.80
C TYR A 271 -16.75 -11.04 5.10
N ARG A 272 -16.92 -12.32 5.49
CA ARG A 272 -16.29 -13.45 4.79
C ARG A 272 -16.66 -13.46 3.31
N ARG A 273 -17.95 -13.27 3.00
CA ARG A 273 -18.44 -13.21 1.61
C ARG A 273 -17.83 -12.05 0.84
N VAL A 274 -17.81 -10.83 1.39
CA VAL A 274 -17.22 -9.65 0.74
C VAL A 274 -15.74 -9.86 0.48
N ALA A 275 -14.98 -10.36 1.46
CA ALA A 275 -13.57 -10.69 1.30
C ALA A 275 -13.36 -11.72 0.18
N SER A 276 -14.11 -12.83 0.19
CA SER A 276 -13.99 -13.87 -0.83
C SER A 276 -14.30 -13.34 -2.23
N GLN A 277 -15.39 -12.58 -2.40
CA GLN A 277 -15.75 -12.01 -3.70
C GLN A 277 -14.74 -10.96 -4.19
N THR A 278 -14.12 -10.20 -3.28
CA THR A 278 -13.05 -9.26 -3.65
C THR A 278 -11.78 -9.99 -4.07
N VAL A 279 -11.41 -11.07 -3.39
CA VAL A 279 -10.32 -11.96 -3.81
C VAL A 279 -10.63 -12.60 -5.17
N ASP A 280 -11.87 -13.07 -5.39
CA ASP A 280 -12.29 -13.62 -6.67
C ASP A 280 -12.15 -12.59 -7.80
N TYR A 281 -12.58 -11.35 -7.58
CA TYR A 281 -12.38 -10.26 -8.53
C TYR A 281 -10.90 -10.06 -8.87
N ILE A 282 -10.01 -9.97 -7.86
CA ILE A 282 -8.56 -9.82 -8.07
C ILE A 282 -8.02 -10.96 -8.94
N VAL A 283 -8.33 -12.20 -8.59
CA VAL A 283 -7.79 -13.40 -9.28
C VAL A 283 -8.39 -13.60 -10.66
N THR A 284 -9.66 -13.24 -10.89
CA THR A 284 -10.31 -13.48 -12.19
C THR A 284 -10.16 -12.33 -13.17
N SER A 285 -10.11 -11.09 -12.67
CA SER A 285 -10.14 -9.90 -13.53
C SER A 285 -8.78 -9.24 -13.73
N LEU A 286 -7.87 -9.38 -12.75
CA LEU A 286 -6.58 -8.69 -12.79
C LEU A 286 -5.36 -9.62 -12.97
N PHE A 287 -5.51 -10.93 -12.77
CA PHE A 287 -4.40 -11.88 -12.87
C PHE A 287 -3.98 -12.12 -14.32
N ASP A 288 -2.68 -12.03 -14.56
CA ASP A 288 -2.04 -12.43 -15.80
C ASP A 288 -1.31 -13.76 -15.61
N SER A 289 -1.71 -14.77 -16.38
CA SER A 289 -1.12 -16.11 -16.28
C SER A 289 0.12 -16.30 -17.16
N GLU A 290 0.35 -15.43 -18.14
CA GLU A 290 1.54 -15.50 -19.02
C GLU A 290 2.77 -14.95 -18.30
N ILE A 291 2.55 -13.86 -17.52
CA ILE A 291 3.56 -13.31 -16.62
C ILE A 291 2.91 -13.28 -15.24
N PRO A 292 3.10 -14.33 -14.40
CA PRO A 292 2.39 -14.43 -13.14
C PRO A 292 2.44 -13.15 -12.33
N GLY A 293 1.29 -12.46 -12.25
CA GLY A 293 1.16 -11.17 -11.58
C GLY A 293 -0.21 -10.56 -11.77
N PHE A 294 -0.49 -9.50 -11.03
CA PHE A 294 -1.76 -8.78 -11.05
C PHE A 294 -1.58 -7.41 -11.69
N ARG A 295 -2.46 -7.08 -12.61
CA ARG A 295 -2.54 -5.78 -13.27
C ARG A 295 -2.99 -4.71 -12.28
N GLY A 296 -2.45 -3.48 -12.40
CA GLY A 296 -2.59 -2.42 -11.41
C GLY A 296 -4.02 -1.89 -11.21
N SER A 297 -4.86 -1.93 -12.25
CA SER A 297 -6.20 -1.33 -12.18
C SER A 297 -7.13 -1.80 -13.29
N GLN A 298 -8.44 -1.60 -13.06
CA GLN A 298 -9.49 -1.65 -14.07
C GLN A 298 -10.11 -0.25 -14.17
N GLY A 299 -10.24 0.26 -15.40
CA GLY A 299 -10.71 1.60 -15.67
C GLY A 299 -12.20 1.81 -15.36
N ALA A 300 -12.61 3.06 -15.18
CA ALA A 300 -14.00 3.45 -15.00
C ALA A 300 -14.80 3.25 -16.28
N HIS A 301 -15.96 2.61 -16.16
CA HIS A 301 -16.97 2.54 -17.21
C HIS A 301 -18.36 2.57 -16.56
N SER A 302 -18.91 3.78 -16.43
CA SER A 302 -20.13 4.01 -15.64
C SER A 302 -21.32 3.16 -16.08
N ASP A 303 -21.49 2.98 -17.39
CA ASP A 303 -22.63 2.22 -17.94
C ASP A 303 -22.47 0.72 -17.63
N TYR A 304 -21.27 0.16 -17.83
CA TYR A 304 -20.99 -1.24 -17.54
C TYR A 304 -21.29 -1.59 -16.07
N PHE A 305 -20.69 -0.84 -15.13
CA PHE A 305 -20.85 -1.10 -13.71
C PHE A 305 -22.25 -0.78 -13.16
N SER A 306 -23.12 -0.15 -13.95
CA SER A 306 -24.53 0.06 -13.60
C SER A 306 -25.45 -1.10 -14.00
N LEU A 307 -24.93 -2.05 -14.78
CA LEU A 307 -25.69 -3.19 -15.28
C LEU A 307 -25.59 -4.40 -14.34
N PRO A 308 -26.66 -5.24 -14.28
CA PRO A 308 -26.57 -6.56 -13.65
C PRO A 308 -25.63 -7.47 -14.47
N VAL A 309 -25.03 -8.48 -13.81
CA VAL A 309 -24.01 -9.37 -14.41
C VAL A 309 -24.47 -10.00 -15.73
N SER A 310 -25.75 -10.39 -15.85
CA SER A 310 -26.30 -10.98 -17.07
C SER A 310 -26.23 -10.04 -18.29
N SER A 311 -26.32 -8.72 -18.07
CA SER A 311 -26.23 -7.71 -19.13
C SER A 311 -24.79 -7.29 -19.40
N ARG A 312 -23.90 -7.40 -18.41
CA ARG A 312 -22.45 -7.13 -18.58
C ARG A 312 -21.79 -8.09 -19.57
N MET A 313 -22.25 -9.35 -19.63
CA MET A 313 -21.72 -10.36 -20.57
C MET A 313 -21.85 -9.97 -22.05
N GLU A 314 -22.74 -9.02 -22.39
CA GLU A 314 -22.95 -8.50 -23.76
C GLU A 314 -22.21 -7.19 -24.01
N GLN A 315 -21.51 -6.65 -23.02
CA GLN A 315 -20.79 -5.39 -23.10
C GLN A 315 -19.28 -5.61 -23.22
N GLU A 316 -18.57 -4.58 -23.71
CA GLU A 316 -17.12 -4.52 -23.64
C GLU A 316 -16.68 -4.35 -22.17
N VAL A 317 -15.80 -5.25 -21.71
CA VAL A 317 -15.26 -5.19 -20.35
C VAL A 317 -14.38 -3.94 -20.21
N PRO A 318 -14.50 -3.18 -19.11
CA PRO A 318 -13.64 -2.02 -18.87
C PRO A 318 -12.16 -2.38 -18.97
N ALA A 319 -11.39 -1.51 -19.60
CA ALA A 319 -9.99 -1.75 -19.88
C ALA A 319 -9.20 -2.00 -18.58
N VAL A 320 -8.36 -3.04 -18.59
CA VAL A 320 -7.44 -3.37 -17.50
C VAL A 320 -6.07 -2.79 -17.85
N ASP A 321 -5.35 -2.29 -16.88
CA ASP A 321 -3.97 -1.82 -17.05
C ASP A 321 -3.09 -2.94 -17.64
N HIS A 322 -2.10 -2.56 -18.45
CA HIS A 322 -1.19 -3.53 -19.08
C HIS A 322 0.09 -3.76 -18.28
N TYR A 323 0.27 -3.07 -17.16
CA TYR A 323 1.48 -3.10 -16.36
C TYR A 323 1.27 -3.85 -15.05
N LEU A 324 2.36 -4.45 -14.57
CA LEU A 324 2.48 -5.06 -13.25
C LEU A 324 3.36 -4.15 -12.37
N TYR A 325 2.93 -3.90 -11.15
CA TYR A 325 3.67 -3.08 -10.18
C TYR A 325 4.17 -3.95 -9.03
N THR A 326 5.46 -3.86 -8.73
CA THR A 326 6.10 -4.70 -7.71
C THR A 326 5.43 -4.57 -6.36
N HIS A 327 5.19 -3.35 -5.90
CA HIS A 327 4.61 -3.10 -4.58
C HIS A 327 3.26 -3.80 -4.40
N SER A 328 2.29 -3.53 -5.28
CA SER A 328 0.94 -4.11 -5.18
C SER A 328 0.93 -5.62 -5.44
N ASN A 329 1.82 -6.13 -6.30
CA ASN A 329 1.98 -7.57 -6.49
C ASN A 329 2.56 -8.27 -5.26
N ALA A 330 3.52 -7.66 -4.57
CA ALA A 330 4.01 -8.17 -3.29
C ALA A 330 2.90 -8.19 -2.22
N GLN A 331 2.08 -7.14 -2.14
CA GLN A 331 0.92 -7.12 -1.23
C GLN A 331 -0.12 -8.20 -1.57
N SER A 332 -0.34 -8.48 -2.87
CA SER A 332 -1.27 -9.54 -3.29
C SER A 332 -0.81 -10.92 -2.83
N VAL A 333 0.50 -11.18 -2.77
CA VAL A 333 1.05 -12.43 -2.21
C VAL A 333 0.60 -12.63 -0.78
N SER A 334 0.80 -11.62 0.08
CA SER A 334 0.40 -11.67 1.49
C SER A 334 -1.11 -11.89 1.66
N LEU A 335 -1.94 -11.14 0.90
CA LEU A 335 -3.40 -11.30 0.90
C LEU A 335 -3.81 -12.72 0.52
N LEU A 336 -3.28 -13.26 -0.59
CA LEU A 336 -3.69 -14.57 -1.09
C LEU A 336 -3.27 -15.71 -0.17
N LEU A 337 -2.10 -15.63 0.46
CA LEU A 337 -1.66 -16.59 1.46
C LEU A 337 -2.59 -16.58 2.69
N ASP A 338 -2.94 -15.40 3.20
CA ASP A 338 -3.87 -15.25 4.32
C ASP A 338 -5.29 -15.74 3.96
N ALA A 339 -5.78 -15.38 2.78
CA ALA A 339 -7.07 -15.83 2.26
C ALA A 339 -7.11 -17.35 2.06
N ALA A 340 -6.01 -17.97 1.61
CA ALA A 340 -5.92 -19.42 1.46
C ALA A 340 -6.26 -20.17 2.76
N TRP A 341 -5.79 -19.66 3.88
CA TRP A 341 -6.04 -20.25 5.19
C TRP A 341 -7.41 -19.84 5.77
N LYS A 342 -7.68 -18.53 5.88
CA LYS A 342 -8.91 -18.02 6.50
C LYS A 342 -10.19 -18.41 5.77
N LEU A 343 -10.14 -18.51 4.44
CA LEU A 343 -11.28 -18.92 3.61
C LEU A 343 -11.28 -20.41 3.25
N SER A 344 -10.26 -21.19 3.67
CA SER A 344 -10.08 -22.61 3.28
C SER A 344 -9.99 -22.79 1.76
N ARG A 345 -9.16 -21.97 1.09
CA ARG A 345 -8.95 -21.93 -0.36
C ARG A 345 -7.49 -22.21 -0.72
N PRO A 346 -7.01 -23.48 -0.57
CA PRO A 346 -5.60 -23.82 -0.76
C PRO A 346 -5.07 -23.54 -2.18
N GLU A 347 -5.93 -23.45 -3.18
CA GLU A 347 -5.57 -23.12 -4.56
C GLU A 347 -4.92 -21.72 -4.68
N LEU A 348 -5.28 -20.79 -3.80
CA LEU A 348 -4.71 -19.42 -3.79
C LEU A 348 -3.22 -19.42 -3.46
N THR A 349 -2.74 -20.39 -2.68
CA THR A 349 -1.32 -20.52 -2.34
C THR A 349 -0.46 -20.69 -3.60
N GLY A 350 -0.90 -21.52 -4.56
CA GLY A 350 -0.17 -21.71 -5.81
C GLY A 350 -0.03 -20.42 -6.62
N THR A 351 -1.09 -19.64 -6.71
CA THR A 351 -1.09 -18.33 -7.40
C THR A 351 -0.17 -17.33 -6.67
N ALA A 352 -0.27 -17.23 -5.34
CA ALA A 352 0.57 -16.35 -4.54
C ALA A 352 2.06 -16.64 -4.74
N LEU A 353 2.45 -17.91 -4.66
CA LEU A 353 3.85 -18.31 -4.80
C LEU A 353 4.36 -18.12 -6.23
N ALA A 354 3.53 -18.32 -7.26
CA ALA A 354 3.93 -18.05 -8.66
C ALA A 354 4.22 -16.55 -8.88
N VAL A 355 3.42 -15.65 -8.29
CA VAL A 355 3.67 -14.21 -8.30
C VAL A 355 4.97 -13.87 -7.55
N LEU A 356 5.19 -14.46 -6.38
CA LEU A 356 6.40 -14.23 -5.60
C LEU A 356 7.65 -14.71 -6.35
N ASP A 357 7.62 -15.90 -6.96
CA ASP A 357 8.72 -16.43 -7.74
C ASP A 357 9.07 -15.51 -8.92
N GLN A 358 8.07 -14.91 -9.57
CA GLN A 358 8.27 -13.91 -10.62
C GLN A 358 9.00 -12.67 -10.09
N LEU A 359 8.55 -12.10 -8.96
CA LEU A 359 9.20 -10.96 -8.32
C LEU A 359 10.64 -11.28 -7.88
N GLU A 360 10.88 -12.46 -7.31
CA GLU A 360 12.20 -12.90 -6.89
C GLU A 360 13.17 -13.07 -8.07
N SER A 361 12.70 -13.60 -9.20
CA SER A 361 13.53 -13.80 -10.37
C SER A 361 14.13 -12.48 -10.87
N THR A 362 13.37 -11.41 -10.79
CA THR A 362 13.81 -10.05 -11.17
C THR A 362 14.73 -9.43 -10.12
N ALA A 363 14.42 -9.60 -8.83
CA ALA A 363 15.22 -9.09 -7.72
C ALA A 363 16.61 -9.76 -7.65
N GLN A 364 16.70 -11.07 -7.88
CA GLN A 364 17.96 -11.82 -7.89
C GLN A 364 18.95 -11.33 -8.96
N ALA A 365 18.45 -10.85 -10.07
CA ALA A 365 19.28 -10.25 -11.12
C ALA A 365 19.80 -8.83 -10.74
N GLY A 366 19.49 -8.34 -9.53
CA GLY A 366 19.79 -6.97 -9.07
C GLY A 366 19.03 -5.91 -9.87
N LYS A 367 17.90 -6.28 -10.45
CA LYS A 367 17.10 -5.46 -11.40
C LYS A 367 15.64 -5.40 -11.00
N LEU A 368 15.35 -5.35 -9.69
CA LEU A 368 13.99 -5.09 -9.25
C LEU A 368 13.53 -3.77 -9.86
N SER A 369 12.42 -3.79 -10.58
CA SER A 369 11.80 -2.61 -11.15
C SER A 369 10.49 -2.36 -10.45
N HIS A 370 10.08 -1.10 -10.35
CA HIS A 370 8.77 -0.74 -9.84
C HIS A 370 7.66 -1.22 -10.77
N VAL A 371 7.90 -1.12 -12.08
CA VAL A 371 6.93 -1.45 -13.13
C VAL A 371 7.50 -2.43 -14.14
N TYR A 372 6.68 -3.38 -14.58
CA TYR A 372 6.97 -4.33 -15.67
C TYR A 372 5.87 -4.23 -16.73
N ASP A 373 6.29 -4.25 -17.99
CA ASP A 373 5.37 -4.27 -19.14
C ASP A 373 4.83 -5.68 -19.45
N ALA A 374 4.00 -5.79 -20.47
CA ALA A 374 3.40 -7.06 -20.90
C ALA A 374 4.43 -8.10 -21.41
N SER A 375 5.69 -7.74 -21.59
CA SER A 375 6.77 -8.69 -21.91
C SER A 375 7.56 -9.12 -20.66
N GLY A 376 7.24 -8.59 -19.48
CA GLY A 376 7.99 -8.76 -18.24
C GLY A 376 9.27 -7.92 -18.19
N ALA A 377 9.44 -6.95 -19.09
CA ALA A 377 10.59 -6.06 -19.06
C ALA A 377 10.32 -4.88 -18.11
N GLY A 378 11.24 -4.65 -17.17
CA GLY A 378 11.24 -3.51 -16.27
C GLY A 378 12.13 -2.38 -16.75
N ASP A 379 11.93 -1.18 -16.25
CA ASP A 379 12.73 0.02 -16.57
C ASP A 379 13.98 0.17 -15.70
N GLY A 380 14.13 -0.67 -14.67
CA GLY A 380 15.26 -0.68 -13.73
C GLY A 380 15.15 0.38 -12.62
N LEU A 381 14.03 1.10 -12.52
CA LEU A 381 13.75 1.98 -11.38
C LEU A 381 13.03 1.18 -10.28
N SER A 382 13.51 1.28 -9.05
CA SER A 382 12.84 0.74 -7.89
C SER A 382 12.82 1.76 -6.75
N PHE A 383 11.79 1.66 -5.92
CA PHE A 383 11.54 2.57 -4.81
C PHE A 383 11.51 1.80 -3.49
N LEU A 384 11.60 2.51 -2.38
CA LEU A 384 11.54 1.91 -1.05
C LEU A 384 10.31 1.00 -0.88
N MET A 385 9.15 1.42 -1.39
CA MET A 385 7.90 0.67 -1.30
C MET A 385 7.99 -0.73 -1.94
N ASP A 386 8.74 -0.89 -3.04
CA ASP A 386 8.89 -2.17 -3.74
C ASP A 386 9.67 -3.18 -2.89
N TRP A 387 10.78 -2.74 -2.32
CA TRP A 387 11.63 -3.55 -1.46
C TRP A 387 10.96 -3.88 -0.12
N ALA A 388 10.22 -2.93 0.45
CA ALA A 388 9.42 -3.14 1.67
C ALA A 388 8.30 -4.16 1.43
N GLY A 389 7.58 -4.05 0.31
CA GLY A 389 6.56 -5.02 -0.08
C GLY A 389 7.15 -6.42 -0.28
N LEU A 390 8.28 -6.53 -1.00
CA LEU A 390 8.95 -7.81 -1.22
C LEU A 390 9.44 -8.45 0.10
N LEU A 391 9.98 -7.66 1.03
CA LEU A 391 10.36 -8.14 2.37
C LEU A 391 9.18 -8.77 3.10
N ILE A 392 8.03 -8.09 3.11
CA ILE A 392 6.80 -8.57 3.77
C ILE A 392 6.31 -9.85 3.09
N ALA A 393 6.22 -9.86 1.76
CA ALA A 393 5.76 -11.02 1.00
C ALA A 393 6.64 -12.28 1.24
N LEU A 394 7.96 -12.12 1.29
CA LEU A 394 8.90 -13.21 1.56
C LEU A 394 8.77 -13.73 3.00
N THR A 395 8.64 -12.85 3.98
CA THR A 395 8.45 -13.26 5.38
C THR A 395 7.10 -13.95 5.59
N ASP A 396 6.04 -13.47 4.91
CA ASP A 396 4.74 -14.12 4.93
C ASP A 396 4.81 -15.50 4.24
N ALA A 397 5.43 -15.60 3.06
CA ALA A 397 5.59 -16.88 2.36
C ALA A 397 6.36 -17.90 3.22
N HIS A 398 7.39 -17.48 3.96
CA HIS A 398 8.04 -18.34 4.94
C HIS A 398 7.06 -18.77 6.04
N GLY A 399 6.36 -17.83 6.65
CA GLY A 399 5.40 -18.09 7.75
C GLY A 399 4.27 -19.03 7.33
N TYR A 400 3.78 -18.91 6.09
CA TYR A 400 2.69 -19.74 5.57
C TYR A 400 3.13 -21.12 5.04
N THR A 401 4.37 -21.26 4.58
CA THR A 401 4.84 -22.49 3.93
C THR A 401 5.91 -23.26 4.70
N GLY A 402 6.53 -22.66 5.70
CA GLY A 402 7.68 -23.23 6.42
C GLY A 402 8.95 -23.36 5.57
N ARG A 403 9.00 -22.80 4.34
CA ARG A 403 10.13 -22.95 3.43
C ARG A 403 11.24 -21.96 3.75
N GLU A 404 12.40 -22.47 4.20
CA GLU A 404 13.56 -21.67 4.64
C GLU A 404 14.13 -20.74 3.55
N HIS A 405 14.04 -21.11 2.28
CA HIS A 405 14.60 -20.28 1.20
C HIS A 405 13.96 -18.87 1.15
N TYR A 406 12.68 -18.73 1.48
CA TYR A 406 12.03 -17.41 1.57
C TYR A 406 12.62 -16.56 2.69
N LEU A 407 12.95 -17.19 3.82
CA LEU A 407 13.60 -16.51 4.93
C LEU A 407 15.00 -16.00 4.56
N ASP A 408 15.80 -16.82 3.86
CA ASP A 408 17.12 -16.44 3.37
C ASP A 408 17.05 -15.30 2.34
N ARG A 409 16.01 -15.32 1.51
CA ARG A 409 15.73 -14.23 0.56
C ARG A 409 15.33 -12.95 1.28
N ALA A 410 14.46 -13.02 2.28
CA ALA A 410 14.08 -11.88 3.11
C ALA A 410 15.30 -11.21 3.76
N LYS A 411 16.24 -12.00 4.33
CA LYS A 411 17.52 -11.49 4.85
C LYS A 411 18.34 -10.76 3.78
N SER A 412 18.37 -11.30 2.55
CA SER A 412 19.07 -10.65 1.42
C SER A 412 18.40 -9.33 1.03
N VAL A 413 17.07 -9.26 1.05
CA VAL A 413 16.30 -8.02 0.77
C VAL A 413 16.58 -6.95 1.82
N VAL A 414 16.68 -7.33 3.12
CA VAL A 414 17.05 -6.34 4.17
C VAL A 414 18.43 -5.75 3.90
N LYS A 415 19.38 -6.54 3.44
CA LYS A 415 20.70 -6.02 3.07
C LYS A 415 20.60 -4.98 1.95
N GLU A 416 19.83 -5.26 0.89
CA GLU A 416 19.62 -4.29 -0.20
C GLU A 416 18.90 -3.02 0.30
N LEU A 417 17.89 -3.16 1.18
CA LEU A 417 17.20 -2.02 1.81
C LEU A 417 18.19 -1.13 2.58
N VAL A 418 19.05 -1.72 3.40
CA VAL A 418 20.03 -0.97 4.20
C VAL A 418 21.07 -0.32 3.28
N ASP A 419 21.63 -1.04 2.33
CA ASP A 419 22.69 -0.54 1.44
C ASP A 419 22.20 0.62 0.54
N ARG A 420 20.92 0.64 0.13
CA ARG A 420 20.40 1.62 -0.85
C ARG A 420 19.64 2.78 -0.22
N PHE A 421 18.87 2.52 0.83
CA PHE A 421 17.86 3.46 1.31
C PHE A 421 18.07 3.93 2.75
N TYR A 422 18.80 3.19 3.60
CA TYR A 422 18.92 3.51 5.02
C TYR A 422 19.72 4.80 5.27
N ASP A 423 19.27 5.60 6.23
CA ASP A 423 20.00 6.74 6.75
C ASP A 423 20.72 6.39 8.06
N GLU A 424 22.00 6.07 7.96
CA GLU A 424 22.83 5.70 9.12
C GLU A 424 22.91 6.80 10.19
N THR A 425 22.72 8.05 9.79
CA THR A 425 22.84 9.21 10.69
C THR A 425 21.53 9.55 11.39
N GLY A 426 20.44 9.60 10.60
CA GLY A 426 19.14 10.06 11.06
C GLY A 426 18.13 8.96 11.31
N GLY A 427 18.49 7.68 11.08
CA GLY A 427 17.56 6.55 11.14
C GLY A 427 16.47 6.62 10.06
N GLY A 428 15.79 5.50 9.85
CA GLY A 428 14.76 5.37 8.81
C GLY A 428 15.31 5.28 7.39
N PHE A 429 14.41 5.15 6.42
CA PHE A 429 14.73 4.85 5.04
C PHE A 429 14.24 5.94 4.11
N PHE A 430 15.08 6.32 3.16
CA PHE A 430 14.71 7.23 2.09
C PHE A 430 13.85 6.54 1.03
N ASP A 431 12.95 7.28 0.40
CA ASP A 431 12.02 6.79 -0.62
C ASP A 431 12.68 6.36 -1.93
N ILE A 432 13.79 7.01 -2.30
CA ILE A 432 14.55 6.79 -3.54
C ILE A 432 16.03 6.56 -3.24
N GLU A 433 16.71 5.87 -4.16
CA GLU A 433 18.16 5.74 -4.11
C GLU A 433 18.88 7.07 -4.34
N ALA A 434 20.11 7.16 -3.88
CA ALA A 434 20.95 8.32 -4.16
C ALA A 434 21.32 8.35 -5.66
N SER A 435 20.95 9.44 -6.33
CA SER A 435 21.32 9.68 -7.73
C SER A 435 22.55 10.59 -7.83
N THR A 436 23.38 10.34 -8.84
CA THR A 436 24.53 11.21 -9.15
C THR A 436 24.12 12.51 -9.85
N GLN A 437 22.96 12.52 -10.50
CA GLN A 437 22.43 13.66 -11.27
C GLN A 437 20.92 13.85 -11.04
N PRO A 438 20.50 14.16 -9.80
CA PRO A 438 19.07 14.32 -9.52
C PRO A 438 18.53 15.63 -10.09
N ILE A 439 17.33 15.59 -10.66
CA ILE A 439 16.65 16.73 -11.27
C ILE A 439 15.54 17.25 -10.35
N GLY A 440 15.45 18.57 -10.22
CA GLY A 440 14.39 19.23 -9.47
C GLY A 440 14.30 18.76 -8.02
N TYR A 441 13.12 18.41 -7.56
CA TYR A 441 12.87 17.96 -6.19
C TYR A 441 13.36 16.53 -5.91
N LEU A 442 13.77 15.76 -6.93
CA LEU A 442 14.46 14.48 -6.71
C LEU A 442 15.87 14.65 -6.09
N ARG A 443 16.38 15.89 -6.00
CA ARG A 443 17.58 16.21 -5.21
C ARG A 443 17.39 16.02 -3.71
N LEU A 444 16.14 16.04 -3.26
CA LEU A 444 15.76 15.80 -1.88
C LEU A 444 15.20 14.38 -1.76
N ARG A 445 15.95 13.53 -1.09
CA ARG A 445 15.46 12.22 -0.66
C ARG A 445 14.59 12.44 0.58
N GLU A 446 13.45 11.79 0.63
CA GLU A 446 12.49 11.95 1.72
C GLU A 446 12.28 10.61 2.43
N LYS A 447 11.76 10.66 3.65
CA LYS A 447 11.42 9.48 4.45
C LYS A 447 9.90 9.45 4.66
N PRO A 448 9.12 8.92 3.71
CA PRO A 448 7.66 8.88 3.84
C PRO A 448 7.25 7.98 5.00
N LEU A 449 6.26 8.43 5.78
CA LEU A 449 5.79 7.70 6.97
C LEU A 449 5.29 6.30 6.60
N ALA A 450 4.42 6.18 5.59
CA ALA A 450 3.80 4.93 5.22
C ALA A 450 4.82 3.87 4.77
N GLU A 451 5.80 4.25 3.94
CA GLU A 451 6.83 3.33 3.46
C GLU A 451 7.78 2.89 4.60
N ASN A 452 8.17 3.81 5.47
CA ASN A 452 8.99 3.48 6.65
C ASN A 452 8.25 2.59 7.63
N VAL A 453 6.94 2.75 7.78
CA VAL A 453 6.07 1.84 8.55
C VAL A 453 6.08 0.44 7.91
N SER A 454 5.95 0.35 6.59
CA SER A 454 5.98 -0.95 5.88
C SER A 454 7.33 -1.67 6.08
N VAL A 455 8.45 -0.95 5.98
CA VAL A 455 9.79 -1.52 6.28
C VAL A 455 9.86 -2.00 7.72
N ALA A 456 9.40 -1.19 8.68
CA ALA A 456 9.43 -1.56 10.09
C ALA A 456 8.59 -2.82 10.37
N ILE A 457 7.40 -2.94 9.77
CA ILE A 457 6.56 -4.14 9.88
C ILE A 457 7.28 -5.36 9.28
N GLY A 458 7.88 -5.23 8.09
CA GLY A 458 8.65 -6.32 7.47
C GLY A 458 9.83 -6.77 8.33
N LEU A 459 10.57 -5.83 8.92
CA LEU A 459 11.67 -6.12 9.85
C LEU A 459 11.19 -6.79 11.14
N LEU A 460 10.05 -6.38 11.70
CA LEU A 460 9.46 -7.02 12.86
C LEU A 460 9.01 -8.45 12.58
N LYS A 461 8.40 -8.70 11.41
CA LYS A 461 8.06 -10.06 10.96
C LYS A 461 9.33 -10.92 10.81
N LEU A 462 10.39 -10.37 10.22
CA LEU A 462 11.65 -11.09 10.08
C LEU A 462 12.31 -11.37 11.44
N TRP A 463 12.29 -10.42 12.37
CA TRP A 463 12.71 -10.64 13.75
C TRP A 463 11.91 -11.75 14.43
N GLN A 464 10.60 -11.77 14.26
CA GLN A 464 9.74 -12.82 14.82
C GLN A 464 10.11 -14.21 14.27
N ALA A 465 10.47 -14.30 12.97
CA ALA A 465 10.87 -15.55 12.35
C ALA A 465 12.28 -16.01 12.76
N THR A 466 13.23 -15.07 12.90
CA THR A 466 14.66 -15.38 13.11
C THR A 466 15.13 -15.26 14.55
N ARG A 467 14.44 -14.46 15.38
CA ARG A 467 14.86 -14.01 16.71
C ARG A 467 16.21 -13.25 16.71
N ASP A 468 16.59 -12.66 15.57
CA ASP A 468 17.76 -11.80 15.44
C ASP A 468 17.37 -10.35 15.79
N ASP A 469 17.87 -9.87 16.93
CA ASP A 469 17.52 -8.57 17.48
C ASP A 469 18.00 -7.38 16.63
N ASP A 470 18.94 -7.56 15.71
CA ASP A 470 19.38 -6.50 14.80
C ASP A 470 18.20 -5.98 13.94
N TYR A 471 17.31 -6.86 13.49
CA TYR A 471 16.12 -6.45 12.73
C TYR A 471 15.14 -5.63 13.57
N ARG A 472 14.93 -6.02 14.83
CA ARG A 472 14.09 -5.27 15.78
C ARG A 472 14.68 -3.89 16.05
N GLN A 473 16.00 -3.81 16.22
CA GLN A 473 16.69 -2.54 16.49
C GLN A 473 16.57 -1.57 15.28
N ILE A 474 16.70 -2.05 14.05
CA ILE A 474 16.52 -1.23 12.85
C ILE A 474 15.06 -0.76 12.76
N ALA A 475 14.08 -1.62 13.02
CA ALA A 475 12.67 -1.26 13.03
C ALA A 475 12.37 -0.18 14.09
N GLU A 476 12.88 -0.33 15.30
CA GLU A 476 12.73 0.64 16.39
C GLU A 476 13.33 1.99 16.04
N THR A 477 14.55 2.00 15.49
CA THR A 477 15.22 3.23 15.04
C THR A 477 14.44 3.92 13.92
N THR A 478 13.87 3.13 13.00
CA THR A 478 13.04 3.63 11.89
C THR A 478 11.77 4.30 12.41
N LEU A 479 11.06 3.67 13.33
CA LEU A 479 9.85 4.24 13.94
C LEU A 479 10.17 5.45 14.81
N SER A 480 11.28 5.41 15.56
CA SER A 480 11.76 6.53 16.39
C SER A 480 12.05 7.78 15.52
N ALA A 481 12.59 7.61 14.31
CA ALA A 481 12.84 8.73 13.40
C ALA A 481 11.55 9.48 13.02
N CYS A 482 10.41 8.82 13.01
CA CYS A 482 9.11 9.40 12.69
C CYS A 482 8.35 9.95 13.91
N ALA A 483 8.81 9.69 15.13
CA ALA A 483 8.11 10.01 16.37
C ALA A 483 7.84 11.52 16.56
N GLY A 484 8.70 12.38 16.03
CA GLY A 484 8.53 13.83 16.08
C GLY A 484 7.52 14.41 15.09
N THR A 485 7.14 13.66 14.05
CA THR A 485 6.36 14.18 12.91
C THR A 485 5.08 13.44 12.59
N PHE A 486 4.84 12.23 13.15
CA PHE A 486 3.66 11.42 12.83
C PHE A 486 2.33 12.15 13.04
N HIS A 487 2.25 13.04 14.02
CA HIS A 487 1.04 13.81 14.34
C HIS A 487 0.60 14.76 13.21
N GLU A 488 1.51 15.14 12.31
CA GLU A 488 1.21 15.97 11.13
C GLU A 488 0.33 15.22 10.10
N TYR A 489 0.31 13.89 10.19
CA TYR A 489 -0.47 13.03 9.31
C TYR A 489 -1.89 12.76 9.83
N GLY A 490 -2.23 13.20 11.05
CA GLY A 490 -3.56 12.97 11.63
C GLY A 490 -3.96 11.50 11.60
N ALA A 491 -5.16 11.19 11.11
CA ALA A 491 -5.64 9.81 10.97
C ALA A 491 -4.78 8.93 10.03
N GLN A 492 -4.08 9.52 9.06
CA GLN A 492 -3.19 8.79 8.15
C GLN A 492 -1.94 8.22 8.85
N SER A 493 -1.71 8.57 10.12
CA SER A 493 -0.69 7.94 10.96
C SER A 493 -1.10 6.57 11.53
N ALA A 494 -2.27 6.05 11.17
CA ALA A 494 -2.82 4.78 11.68
C ALA A 494 -1.84 3.60 11.57
N GLY A 495 -1.19 3.44 10.39
CA GLY A 495 -0.16 2.40 10.20
C GLY A 495 1.03 2.55 11.15
N TYR A 496 1.40 3.78 11.50
CA TYR A 496 2.45 4.04 12.48
C TYR A 496 2.04 3.57 13.89
N GLY A 497 0.79 3.86 14.30
CA GLY A 497 0.24 3.35 15.56
C GLY A 497 0.26 1.82 15.62
N LEU A 498 -0.11 1.15 14.52
CA LEU A 498 -0.05 -0.30 14.40
C LEU A 498 1.39 -0.81 14.55
N ALA A 499 2.35 -0.25 13.81
CA ALA A 499 3.74 -0.71 13.84
C ALA A 499 4.39 -0.54 15.22
N VAL A 500 4.14 0.60 15.90
CA VAL A 500 4.62 0.83 17.29
C VAL A 500 3.97 -0.18 18.24
N SER A 501 2.69 -0.46 18.07
CA SER A 501 1.98 -1.47 18.87
C SER A 501 2.59 -2.87 18.69
N LEU A 502 2.91 -3.26 17.44
CA LEU A 502 3.58 -4.54 17.16
C LEU A 502 5.00 -4.62 17.74
N LEU A 503 5.75 -3.51 17.72
CA LEU A 503 7.10 -3.45 18.31
C LEU A 503 7.07 -3.61 19.85
N LYS A 504 6.06 -3.03 20.50
CA LYS A 504 5.97 -3.00 21.97
C LYS A 504 5.38 -4.26 22.60
N ASN A 505 4.62 -5.04 21.84
CA ASN A 505 3.95 -6.23 22.33
C ASN A 505 4.67 -7.50 21.85
N SER A 506 4.93 -8.44 22.79
CA SER A 506 5.48 -9.75 22.45
C SER A 506 4.50 -10.55 21.58
N PRO A 507 4.97 -11.24 20.54
CA PRO A 507 4.11 -12.08 19.71
C PRO A 507 3.71 -13.37 20.45
N VAL A 508 2.45 -13.78 20.29
CA VAL A 508 2.01 -15.14 20.62
C VAL A 508 2.32 -16.02 19.40
N GLU A 509 3.14 -17.02 19.61
CA GLU A 509 3.57 -17.95 18.57
C GLU A 509 2.78 -19.26 18.65
N VAL A 510 2.19 -19.68 17.52
CA VAL A 510 1.55 -20.99 17.37
C VAL A 510 2.37 -21.80 16.37
N THR A 511 3.20 -22.71 16.88
CA THR A 511 3.97 -23.64 16.05
C THR A 511 3.14 -24.87 15.77
N VAL A 512 2.82 -25.14 14.50
CA VAL A 512 2.06 -26.32 14.07
C VAL A 512 3.02 -27.33 13.44
N GLU A 513 3.17 -28.48 14.11
CA GLU A 513 4.00 -29.58 13.63
C GLU A 513 3.14 -30.67 12.98
N GLY A 514 3.56 -31.15 11.81
CA GLY A 514 2.83 -32.22 11.13
C GLY A 514 3.35 -32.49 9.72
N ARG A 515 2.69 -33.39 8.99
CA ARG A 515 3.04 -33.68 7.60
C ARG A 515 2.35 -32.70 6.65
N PRO A 516 3.05 -32.27 5.58
CA PRO A 516 2.49 -31.28 4.65
C PRO A 516 1.16 -31.67 4.01
N GLU A 517 0.98 -32.97 3.70
CA GLU A 517 -0.20 -33.50 3.01
C GLU A 517 -1.29 -34.03 3.96
N ASP A 518 -1.06 -33.92 5.27
CA ASP A 518 -2.00 -34.43 6.26
C ASP A 518 -3.18 -33.45 6.45
N PRO A 519 -4.42 -33.89 6.26
CA PRO A 519 -5.62 -33.06 6.49
C PRO A 519 -5.68 -32.51 7.92
N GLU A 520 -5.17 -33.26 8.94
CA GLU A 520 -5.13 -32.79 10.33
C GLU A 520 -4.16 -31.62 10.51
N THR A 521 -3.00 -31.67 9.84
CA THR A 521 -2.03 -30.54 9.85
C THR A 521 -2.66 -29.30 9.22
N SER A 522 -3.31 -29.44 8.06
CA SER A 522 -4.00 -28.35 7.39
C SER A 522 -5.14 -27.77 8.23
N HIS A 523 -5.90 -28.62 8.91
CA HIS A 523 -6.98 -28.20 9.79
C HIS A 523 -6.44 -27.43 11.01
N MET A 524 -5.34 -27.88 11.62
CA MET A 524 -4.68 -27.20 12.72
C MET A 524 -4.18 -25.80 12.34
N ILE A 525 -3.53 -25.67 11.15
CA ILE A 525 -3.08 -24.39 10.62
C ILE A 525 -4.26 -23.45 10.36
N GLN A 526 -5.35 -23.94 9.75
CA GLN A 526 -6.56 -23.14 9.51
C GLN A 526 -7.21 -22.66 10.80
N ALA A 527 -7.27 -23.53 11.83
CA ALA A 527 -7.77 -23.15 13.14
C ALA A 527 -6.91 -22.03 13.74
N ALA A 528 -5.57 -22.18 13.71
CA ALA A 528 -4.65 -21.14 14.16
C ALA A 528 -4.83 -19.81 13.40
N ALA A 529 -5.00 -19.84 12.08
CA ALA A 529 -5.17 -18.65 11.24
C ALA A 529 -6.45 -17.85 11.53
N ARG A 530 -7.46 -18.50 12.10
CA ARG A 530 -8.73 -17.87 12.49
C ARG A 530 -8.73 -17.27 13.88
N LEU A 531 -7.65 -17.49 14.66
CA LEU A 531 -7.60 -17.00 16.02
C LEU A 531 -7.54 -15.48 16.09
N SER A 532 -8.30 -14.92 17.00
CA SER A 532 -8.30 -13.48 17.27
C SER A 532 -7.22 -13.14 18.31
N CYS A 533 -5.95 -13.05 17.86
CA CYS A 533 -4.84 -12.64 18.71
C CYS A 533 -4.08 -11.46 18.10
N PRO A 534 -3.78 -10.40 18.87
CA PRO A 534 -3.21 -9.15 18.35
C PRO A 534 -1.88 -9.29 17.63
N ASN A 535 -0.99 -10.09 18.10
CA ASN A 535 0.36 -10.27 17.56
C ASN A 535 0.62 -11.76 17.36
N LEU A 536 -0.30 -12.41 16.62
CA LEU A 536 -0.21 -13.85 16.37
C LEU A 536 0.80 -14.15 15.27
N VAL A 537 1.69 -15.08 15.55
CA VAL A 537 2.65 -15.64 14.58
C VAL A 537 2.40 -17.13 14.46
N ILE A 538 2.10 -17.60 13.25
CA ILE A 538 1.91 -19.02 12.97
C ILE A 538 3.16 -19.55 12.28
N LYS A 539 3.69 -20.67 12.79
CA LYS A 539 4.89 -21.33 12.26
C LYS A 539 4.58 -22.78 11.91
N PRO A 540 4.33 -23.11 10.65
CA PRO A 540 4.27 -24.49 10.22
C PRO A 540 5.67 -25.14 10.27
N VAL A 541 5.79 -26.23 10.99
CA VAL A 541 6.96 -27.10 10.99
C VAL A 541 6.58 -28.41 10.32
N LEU A 542 6.80 -28.44 8.98
CA LEU A 542 6.36 -29.53 8.15
C LEU A 542 7.46 -30.59 8.03
N VAL A 543 7.16 -31.81 8.49
CA VAL A 543 8.11 -32.94 8.53
C VAL A 543 7.52 -34.13 7.77
N ASP A 544 8.14 -34.53 6.67
CA ASP A 544 7.65 -35.59 5.78
C ASP A 544 7.55 -36.98 6.45
N GLU A 545 8.44 -37.30 7.38
CA GLU A 545 8.58 -38.63 7.99
C GLU A 545 8.16 -38.69 9.48
N THR A 546 7.37 -37.73 9.98
CA THR A 546 6.90 -37.81 11.37
C THR A 546 5.84 -38.92 11.56
N GLN A 547 5.96 -39.67 12.69
CA GLN A 547 4.95 -40.62 13.13
C GLN A 547 3.97 -39.99 14.14
N LEU A 548 4.21 -38.76 14.56
CA LEU A 548 3.35 -38.03 15.48
C LEU A 548 2.14 -37.47 14.76
N PRO A 549 0.96 -37.44 15.41
CA PRO A 549 -0.19 -36.72 14.90
C PRO A 549 0.13 -35.23 14.76
N ALA A 550 -0.66 -34.51 13.98
CA ALA A 550 -0.58 -33.05 13.91
C ALA A 550 -0.76 -32.48 15.33
N GLN A 551 0.11 -31.55 15.71
CA GLN A 551 0.06 -30.91 17.03
C GLN A 551 0.46 -29.44 16.94
N ALA A 552 -0.04 -28.64 17.87
CA ALA A 552 0.32 -27.23 17.97
C ALA A 552 0.88 -26.89 19.35
N HIS A 553 1.90 -26.04 19.37
CA HIS A 553 2.50 -25.45 20.57
C HIS A 553 2.16 -23.97 20.59
N VAL A 554 1.65 -23.46 21.71
CA VAL A 554 1.38 -22.03 21.91
C VAL A 554 2.44 -21.47 22.84
N CYS A 555 3.19 -20.49 22.38
CA CYS A 555 4.29 -19.88 23.12
C CYS A 555 4.15 -18.36 23.22
N LEU A 556 4.60 -17.78 24.34
CA LEU A 556 4.82 -16.34 24.52
C LEU A 556 6.24 -16.16 25.06
N ASP A 557 7.09 -15.49 24.29
CA ASP A 557 8.52 -15.37 24.56
C ASP A 557 9.19 -16.75 24.81
N THR A 558 9.58 -17.05 26.06
CA THR A 558 10.23 -18.32 26.44
C THR A 558 9.27 -19.32 27.08
N LEU A 559 8.02 -18.94 27.30
CA LEU A 559 7.02 -19.79 27.92
C LEU A 559 6.20 -20.50 26.86
N CYS A 560 6.21 -21.83 26.82
CA CYS A 560 5.38 -22.64 25.93
C CYS A 560 4.44 -23.52 26.73
N LEU A 561 3.18 -23.62 26.28
CA LEU A 561 2.22 -24.56 26.81
C LEU A 561 2.45 -25.96 26.23
N PRO A 562 1.98 -27.03 26.93
CA PRO A 562 2.03 -28.38 26.37
C PRO A 562 1.36 -28.45 24.99
N PRO A 563 1.87 -29.29 24.07
CA PRO A 563 1.29 -29.43 22.75
C PRO A 563 -0.15 -29.95 22.80
N VAL A 564 -0.97 -29.46 21.88
CA VAL A 564 -2.35 -29.93 21.70
C VAL A 564 -2.54 -30.53 20.30
N THR A 565 -3.33 -31.59 20.22
CA THR A 565 -3.70 -32.27 18.97
C THR A 565 -5.13 -31.95 18.54
N ASP A 566 -5.91 -31.28 19.39
CA ASP A 566 -7.25 -30.85 19.13
C ASP A 566 -7.26 -29.34 18.74
N PRO A 567 -7.61 -28.99 17.49
CA PRO A 567 -7.67 -27.60 17.05
C PRO A 567 -8.64 -26.71 17.86
N ASP A 568 -9.70 -27.30 18.41
CA ASP A 568 -10.73 -26.57 19.16
C ASP A 568 -10.19 -26.01 20.50
N LEU A 569 -9.06 -26.54 20.98
CA LEU A 569 -8.40 -26.04 22.21
C LEU A 569 -7.54 -24.81 21.97
N LEU A 570 -7.15 -24.52 20.73
CA LEU A 570 -6.21 -23.43 20.42
C LEU A 570 -6.72 -22.07 20.85
N GLU A 571 -8.00 -21.77 20.65
CA GLU A 571 -8.58 -20.46 20.99
C GLU A 571 -8.43 -20.18 22.49
N GLY A 572 -8.75 -21.16 23.33
CA GLY A 572 -8.59 -21.04 24.78
C GLY A 572 -7.16 -20.79 25.19
N LEU A 573 -6.20 -21.54 24.64
CA LEU A 573 -4.77 -21.41 24.96
C LEU A 573 -4.19 -20.07 24.50
N VAL A 574 -4.49 -19.63 23.30
CA VAL A 574 -4.02 -18.35 22.77
C VAL A 574 -4.65 -17.18 23.53
N SER A 575 -5.94 -17.27 23.89
CA SER A 575 -6.61 -16.26 24.71
C SER A 575 -5.98 -16.14 26.10
N GLU A 576 -5.63 -17.27 26.71
CA GLU A 576 -4.95 -17.30 28.01
C GLU A 576 -3.55 -16.64 27.95
N MET A 577 -2.79 -16.92 26.88
CA MET A 577 -1.44 -16.37 26.69
C MET A 577 -1.45 -14.88 26.29
N SER A 578 -2.50 -14.41 25.66
CA SER A 578 -2.65 -13.01 25.21
C SER A 578 -3.38 -12.11 26.20
N ALA A 579 -3.92 -12.65 27.28
CA ALA A 579 -4.62 -11.84 28.29
C ALA A 579 -3.68 -10.82 28.94
N PRO A 580 -4.09 -9.53 29.07
CA PRO A 580 -3.27 -8.55 29.77
C PRO A 580 -3.03 -9.03 31.20
N ALA A 581 -1.76 -9.10 31.60
CA ALA A 581 -1.31 -9.71 32.85
C ALA A 581 -1.93 -9.08 34.11
N ALA A 582 -2.91 -9.77 34.68
CA ALA A 582 -2.79 -10.08 36.11
C ALA A 582 -1.80 -11.24 36.17
N SER A 583 -0.52 -10.98 36.32
CA SER A 583 0.59 -11.92 36.24
C SER A 583 0.34 -13.21 35.42
N PRO A 584 0.85 -13.35 34.19
CA PRO A 584 0.67 -14.59 33.40
C PRO A 584 1.20 -15.83 34.11
N PHE A 585 2.08 -15.65 35.06
CA PHE A 585 2.67 -16.72 35.86
C PHE A 585 1.74 -17.34 36.91
N GLU A 586 0.78 -16.60 37.48
CA GLU A 586 -0.13 -17.15 38.48
C GLU A 586 -1.16 -18.10 37.88
N ASN A 587 -1.73 -17.77 36.72
CA ASN A 587 -2.75 -18.61 36.07
C ASN A 587 -2.18 -19.90 35.46
N VAL A 588 -0.92 -19.86 34.95
CA VAL A 588 -0.26 -21.02 34.33
C VAL A 588 0.23 -22.00 35.38
N LEU A 589 0.76 -21.50 36.49
CA LEU A 589 1.26 -22.35 37.58
C LEU A 589 0.12 -23.08 38.30
N ASP A 590 -1.04 -22.45 38.46
CA ASP A 590 -2.20 -23.08 39.09
C ASP A 590 -2.76 -24.24 38.24
N ARG A 591 -2.75 -24.11 36.90
CA ARG A 591 -3.17 -25.20 36.00
C ARG A 591 -2.16 -26.31 35.82
N LEU A 592 -0.85 -26.01 35.87
CA LEU A 592 0.19 -27.05 35.85
C LEU A 592 0.18 -27.87 37.15
N ALA A 593 -0.46 -27.39 38.21
CA ALA A 593 -0.66 -28.11 39.46
C ALA A 593 -1.92 -29.03 39.42
N GLU A 594 -2.79 -28.86 38.43
CA GLU A 594 -4.01 -29.70 38.23
C GLU A 594 -3.77 -30.90 37.27
N PHE A 595 -2.61 -30.97 36.61
CA PHE A 595 -2.12 -32.10 35.82
C PHE A 595 -1.02 -32.88 36.57
#